data_c12e7fc9ba46507e2feb442ca16bf5fe
#
_entry.id   c12e7fc9ba46507e2feb442ca16bf5fe
#
_cell.length_a   1.000
_cell.length_b   1.000
_cell.length_c   1.000
_cell.angle_alpha   90.00
_cell.angle_beta   90.00
_cell.angle_gamma   90.00
#
_symmetry.space_group_name_H-M   'P 1'
#
loop_
_entity.id
_entity.type
_entity.pdbx_description
1 polymer ?
#
loop_
_entity_poly.entity_id
_entity_poly.type
_entity_poly.pdbx_seq_one_letter_code
_entity_poly.pdbx_strand_id
1 'polypeptide(L)'
;MKNIVVFVLLSIAFFSCRENQVASEQMDRAETLLPVYPDSAYVILEGVELPDKLNERQFARWCMLYCQAADKLFKDMLYAEQLDRALGWYKSHGTAEEQAWIGLYLGRSFVEDKLFIPATKAYSEALDLAKKNHLYNVAGYICSYMADLYTYTGQGSEERRKYEEAAAFFTKANNTRSYAFALRDISRTWVFEDSISLALDLMLKADSIVTGMNDSVGIASIANGLGNIYEHLDQIDEAKSYFFRGLVYDTIDKAPTYLALSTLFYNYSQLDSARYYAKMADSPTNNPYTPSDRLYLSYLIEKEANNIPEAFQYLEQCYAAKNILYDQQKQVDIIDAEKRHNSLTVIRQNQKLYSVIYLLSGLILFVSLVSVLFYLYKDRKRLNKINKQQLQLDEKEQLLTKLENKIKQKVATDTSTNKEEVIQIRKKMLQAKREILILKCEKLQYSSLFQELKERPDNKKKYGQKLSEQDWELLKEQIDSACPNSQLGVQDV
;
A
#
# COMPACT_ATOMS: atom_id res chain seq x y z
N MET A 1 13.68 26.97 51.82
CA MET A 1 13.96 26.90 50.37
C MET A 1 13.32 25.68 49.68
N LYS A 2 13.45 24.43 50.20
CA LYS A 2 12.79 23.24 49.57
C LYS A 2 11.27 23.37 49.39
N ASN A 3 10.56 23.88 50.38
CA ASN A 3 9.09 24.04 50.36
C ASN A 3 8.64 25.14 49.38
N ILE A 4 9.45 26.17 49.14
CA ILE A 4 9.13 27.24 48.19
C ILE A 4 9.33 26.72 46.75
N VAL A 5 10.39 25.94 46.53
CA VAL A 5 10.60 25.29 45.18
C VAL A 5 9.50 24.31 44.85
N VAL A 6 9.04 23.50 45.80
CA VAL A 6 7.92 22.59 45.61
C VAL A 6 6.60 23.35 45.35
N PHE A 7 6.36 24.46 46.07
CA PHE A 7 5.17 25.28 45.85
C PHE A 7 5.19 25.99 44.49
N VAL A 8 6.36 26.48 44.04
CA VAL A 8 6.53 27.06 42.72
C VAL A 8 6.36 26.00 41.62
N LEU A 9 6.92 24.80 41.80
CA LEU A 9 6.74 23.69 40.84
C LEU A 9 5.26 23.22 40.76
N LEU A 10 4.57 23.15 41.90
CA LEU A 10 3.15 22.84 41.93
C LEU A 10 2.30 23.94 41.30
N SER A 11 2.59 25.22 41.53
CA SER A 11 1.86 26.31 40.88
C SER A 11 2.07 26.32 39.36
N ILE A 12 3.28 26.08 38.87
CA ILE A 12 3.54 25.95 37.43
C ILE A 12 2.77 24.77 36.82
N ALA A 13 2.71 23.62 37.52
CA ALA A 13 1.95 22.46 37.08
C ALA A 13 0.43 22.73 37.01
N PHE A 14 -0.12 23.48 38.00
CA PHE A 14 -1.52 23.87 38.00
C PHE A 14 -1.87 24.86 36.87
N PHE A 15 -0.99 25.82 36.55
CA PHE A 15 -1.23 26.75 35.44
C PHE A 15 -1.21 26.02 34.10
N SER A 16 -0.25 25.14 33.85
CA SER A 16 -0.17 24.34 32.64
C SER A 16 -1.36 23.40 32.42
N CYS A 17 -1.90 22.79 33.50
CA CYS A 17 -3.11 21.98 33.42
C CYS A 17 -4.36 22.80 33.04
N ARG A 18 -4.47 24.05 33.52
CA ARG A 18 -5.61 24.90 33.25
C ARG A 18 -5.63 25.41 31.80
N GLU A 19 -4.48 25.80 31.25
CA GLU A 19 -4.34 26.21 29.84
C GLU A 19 -4.69 25.06 28.88
N ASN A 20 -4.21 23.86 29.14
CA ASN A 20 -4.54 22.67 28.35
C ASN A 20 -6.02 22.30 28.39
N GLN A 21 -6.71 22.58 29.49
CA GLN A 21 -8.15 22.35 29.61
C GLN A 21 -8.96 23.35 28.81
N VAL A 22 -8.60 24.64 28.82
CA VAL A 22 -9.26 25.70 28.04
C VAL A 22 -9.10 25.42 26.54
N ALA A 23 -7.91 25.08 26.10
CA ALA A 23 -7.65 24.72 24.70
C ALA A 23 -8.47 23.48 24.26
N SER A 24 -8.63 22.48 25.14
CA SER A 24 -9.49 21.33 24.87
C SER A 24 -10.95 21.70 24.68
N GLU A 25 -11.49 22.55 25.54
CA GLU A 25 -12.88 23.05 25.43
C GLU A 25 -13.09 23.88 24.17
N GLN A 26 -12.10 24.71 23.76
CA GLN A 26 -12.14 25.44 22.51
C GLN A 26 -12.16 24.49 21.30
N MET A 27 -11.30 23.47 21.27
CA MET A 27 -11.27 22.47 20.20
C MET A 27 -12.57 21.65 20.15
N ASP A 28 -13.16 21.25 21.27
CA ASP A 28 -14.44 20.53 21.33
C ASP A 28 -15.58 21.38 20.73
N ARG A 29 -15.59 22.67 21.07
CA ARG A 29 -16.56 23.64 20.50
C ARG A 29 -16.33 23.84 19.00
N ALA A 30 -15.08 24.00 18.56
CA ALA A 30 -14.75 24.16 17.17
C ALA A 30 -15.14 22.92 16.35
N GLU A 31 -14.86 21.72 16.84
CA GLU A 31 -15.22 20.47 16.18
C GLU A 31 -16.74 20.33 16.00
N THR A 32 -17.53 20.76 16.97
CA THR A 32 -18.99 20.77 16.88
C THR A 32 -19.50 21.74 15.83
N LEU A 33 -18.86 22.92 15.69
CA LEU A 33 -19.26 23.96 14.74
C LEU A 33 -18.78 23.70 13.31
N LEU A 34 -17.67 23.01 13.15
CA LEU A 34 -16.97 22.81 11.88
C LEU A 34 -17.84 22.30 10.71
N PRO A 35 -18.82 21.40 10.88
CA PRO A 35 -19.66 20.94 9.78
C PRO A 35 -20.59 22.01 9.21
N VAL A 36 -21.07 22.94 10.04
CA VAL A 36 -22.12 23.90 9.69
C VAL A 36 -21.60 25.35 9.64
N TYR A 37 -20.70 25.69 10.57
CA TYR A 37 -20.16 27.04 10.74
C TYR A 37 -18.62 27.01 10.75
N PRO A 38 -17.97 26.69 9.60
CA PRO A 38 -16.52 26.55 9.53
C PRO A 38 -15.77 27.86 9.84
N ASP A 39 -16.35 29.01 9.53
CA ASP A 39 -15.85 30.35 9.88
C ASP A 39 -15.74 30.54 11.40
N SER A 40 -16.80 30.20 12.13
CA SER A 40 -16.81 30.29 13.58
C SER A 40 -15.83 29.28 14.21
N ALA A 41 -15.74 28.08 13.67
CA ALA A 41 -14.75 27.08 14.10
C ALA A 41 -13.32 27.57 13.88
N TYR A 42 -13.04 28.16 12.72
CA TYR A 42 -11.73 28.71 12.37
C TYR A 42 -11.31 29.81 13.37
N VAL A 43 -12.18 30.78 13.65
CA VAL A 43 -11.90 31.87 14.62
C VAL A 43 -11.60 31.33 16.02
N ILE A 44 -12.34 30.31 16.45
CA ILE A 44 -12.07 29.66 17.77
C ILE A 44 -10.69 29.00 17.77
N LEU A 45 -10.31 28.30 16.70
CA LEU A 45 -9.03 27.58 16.59
C LEU A 45 -7.84 28.54 16.45
N GLU A 46 -8.04 29.68 15.76
CA GLU A 46 -7.05 30.75 15.65
C GLU A 46 -6.83 31.45 17.01
N GLY A 47 -7.88 31.50 17.85
CA GLY A 47 -7.82 32.02 19.20
C GLY A 47 -7.21 31.10 20.26
N VAL A 48 -6.72 29.89 19.88
CA VAL A 48 -5.99 29.01 20.81
C VAL A 48 -4.61 29.61 21.10
N GLU A 49 -4.40 30.04 22.34
CA GLU A 49 -3.15 30.64 22.77
C GLU A 49 -2.02 29.60 22.80
N LEU A 50 -0.87 29.95 22.24
CA LEU A 50 0.37 29.19 22.28
C LEU A 50 0.22 27.68 21.92
N PRO A 51 -0.31 27.35 20.73
CA PRO A 51 -0.59 25.97 20.36
C PRO A 51 0.67 25.07 20.43
N ASP A 52 1.86 25.64 20.23
CA ASP A 52 3.13 24.90 20.31
C ASP A 52 3.46 24.40 21.74
N LYS A 53 2.79 24.94 22.77
CA LYS A 53 2.93 24.49 24.18
C LYS A 53 1.92 23.41 24.57
N LEU A 54 0.99 23.06 23.71
CA LEU A 54 0.09 21.94 23.91
C LEU A 54 0.85 20.63 23.98
N ASN A 55 0.31 19.64 24.70
CA ASN A 55 0.85 18.29 24.59
C ASN A 55 0.66 17.74 23.16
N GLU A 56 1.46 16.76 22.75
CA GLU A 56 1.50 16.25 21.38
C GLU A 56 0.12 15.82 20.84
N ARG A 57 -0.71 15.21 21.68
CA ARG A 57 -2.06 14.81 21.30
C ARG A 57 -2.96 16.00 20.99
N GLN A 58 -2.95 17.02 21.86
CA GLN A 58 -3.76 18.22 21.69
C GLN A 58 -3.25 19.07 20.52
N PHE A 59 -1.93 19.17 20.37
CA PHE A 59 -1.31 19.85 19.24
C PHE A 59 -1.71 19.22 17.90
N ALA A 60 -1.60 17.90 17.78
CA ALA A 60 -2.00 17.18 16.57
C ALA A 60 -3.49 17.35 16.26
N ARG A 61 -4.37 17.28 17.27
CA ARG A 61 -5.80 17.53 17.12
C ARG A 61 -6.09 18.95 16.68
N TRP A 62 -5.43 19.94 17.26
CA TRP A 62 -5.55 21.33 16.87
C TRP A 62 -5.15 21.54 15.40
N CYS A 63 -4.01 21.00 14.97
CA CYS A 63 -3.58 21.06 13.57
C CYS A 63 -4.64 20.48 12.63
N MET A 64 -5.22 19.32 12.97
CA MET A 64 -6.26 18.68 12.15
C MET A 64 -7.50 19.56 12.02
N LEU A 65 -8.03 20.04 13.11
CA LEU A 65 -9.26 20.86 13.12
C LEU A 65 -9.03 22.21 12.44
N TYR A 66 -7.87 22.85 12.68
CA TYR A 66 -7.51 24.10 12.05
C TYR A 66 -7.46 23.95 10.51
N CYS A 67 -6.74 22.93 10.01
CA CYS A 67 -6.65 22.70 8.59
C CYS A 67 -7.99 22.30 7.94
N GLN A 68 -8.84 21.55 8.65
CA GLN A 68 -10.20 21.27 8.17
C GLN A 68 -11.05 22.54 8.04
N ALA A 69 -10.93 23.47 8.98
CA ALA A 69 -11.64 24.74 8.91
C ALA A 69 -11.07 25.63 7.81
N ALA A 70 -9.75 25.77 7.72
CA ALA A 70 -9.05 26.53 6.70
C ALA A 70 -9.36 26.03 5.28
N ASP A 71 -9.38 24.71 5.08
CA ASP A 71 -9.71 24.07 3.80
C ASP A 71 -11.12 24.46 3.31
N LYS A 72 -12.12 24.40 4.21
CA LYS A 72 -13.49 24.78 3.89
C LYS A 72 -13.66 26.27 3.58
N LEU A 73 -12.77 27.10 4.06
CA LEU A 73 -12.78 28.57 3.90
C LEU A 73 -11.81 29.07 2.83
N PHE A 74 -11.13 28.16 2.14
CA PHE A 74 -10.09 28.50 1.15
C PHE A 74 -8.98 29.37 1.74
N LYS A 75 -8.62 29.14 3.00
CA LYS A 75 -7.54 29.81 3.71
C LYS A 75 -6.25 29.01 3.67
N ASP A 76 -5.14 29.69 3.99
CA ASP A 76 -3.83 29.08 4.05
C ASP A 76 -3.77 28.01 5.14
N MET A 77 -2.95 26.97 4.89
CA MET A 77 -2.68 25.91 5.84
C MET A 77 -1.72 26.35 6.95
N LEU A 78 -1.60 25.56 7.99
CA LEU A 78 -0.52 25.70 8.97
C LEU A 78 0.84 25.44 8.29
N TYR A 79 1.92 25.94 8.90
CA TYR A 79 3.27 25.70 8.40
C TYR A 79 3.61 24.20 8.32
N ALA A 80 4.39 23.85 7.31
CA ALA A 80 4.76 22.46 7.03
C ALA A 80 5.43 21.76 8.24
N GLU A 81 6.24 22.48 9.04
CA GLU A 81 6.86 21.95 10.26
C GLU A 81 5.82 21.51 11.31
N GLN A 82 4.76 22.31 11.49
CA GLN A 82 3.68 21.98 12.45
C GLN A 82 2.90 20.75 11.97
N LEU A 83 2.61 20.68 10.68
CA LEU A 83 1.88 19.55 10.10
C LEU A 83 2.71 18.26 10.04
N ASP A 84 4.02 18.35 9.82
CA ASP A 84 4.91 17.18 9.89
C ASP A 84 5.03 16.63 11.33
N ARG A 85 5.11 17.54 12.34
CA ARG A 85 5.05 17.17 13.76
C ARG A 85 3.72 16.46 14.08
N ALA A 86 2.59 17.01 13.63
CA ALA A 86 1.28 16.41 13.84
C ALA A 86 1.17 15.04 13.13
N LEU A 87 1.66 14.92 11.88
CA LEU A 87 1.72 13.67 11.14
C LEU A 87 2.57 12.61 11.87
N GLY A 88 3.70 13.02 12.48
CA GLY A 88 4.54 12.15 13.30
C GLY A 88 3.76 11.53 14.47
N TRP A 89 2.95 12.33 15.14
CA TRP A 89 2.09 11.85 16.23
C TRP A 89 1.01 10.87 15.70
N TYR A 90 0.30 11.24 14.61
CA TYR A 90 -0.74 10.41 14.01
C TYR A 90 -0.20 9.08 13.45
N LYS A 91 1.03 9.04 12.94
CA LYS A 91 1.68 7.78 12.51
C LYS A 91 1.76 6.74 13.62
N SER A 92 1.85 7.16 14.87
CA SER A 92 1.99 6.28 16.02
C SER A 92 0.69 6.04 16.79
N HIS A 93 -0.28 6.95 16.72
CA HIS A 93 -1.46 6.96 17.58
C HIS A 93 -2.79 7.13 16.82
N GLY A 94 -2.75 7.58 15.58
CA GLY A 94 -3.95 7.88 14.79
C GLY A 94 -4.38 6.75 13.89
N THR A 95 -5.61 6.88 13.39
CA THR A 95 -6.18 6.04 12.35
C THR A 95 -5.52 6.30 10.99
N ALA A 96 -5.67 5.37 10.05
CA ALA A 96 -5.20 5.58 8.67
C ALA A 96 -5.88 6.78 7.99
N GLU A 97 -7.13 7.07 8.35
CA GLU A 97 -7.88 8.21 7.83
C GLU A 97 -7.30 9.53 8.32
N GLU A 98 -7.04 9.66 9.63
CA GLU A 98 -6.40 10.85 10.20
C GLU A 98 -5.01 11.09 9.61
N GLN A 99 -4.23 10.03 9.43
CA GLN A 99 -2.92 10.11 8.77
C GLN A 99 -3.02 10.58 7.33
N ALA A 100 -4.01 10.11 6.57
CA ALA A 100 -4.23 10.52 5.19
C ALA A 100 -4.66 11.99 5.09
N TRP A 101 -5.57 12.45 5.96
CA TRP A 101 -5.99 13.85 6.00
C TRP A 101 -4.86 14.79 6.37
N ILE A 102 -4.10 14.52 7.43
CA ILE A 102 -2.99 15.39 7.83
C ILE A 102 -1.88 15.39 6.77
N GLY A 103 -1.65 14.26 6.08
CA GLY A 103 -0.73 14.15 4.96
C GLY A 103 -1.18 14.99 3.75
N LEU A 104 -2.48 15.06 3.48
CA LEU A 104 -3.06 15.95 2.47
C LEU A 104 -2.81 17.43 2.85
N TYR A 105 -3.07 17.83 4.09
CA TYR A 105 -2.85 19.21 4.53
C TYR A 105 -1.37 19.60 4.52
N LEU A 106 -0.48 18.68 4.87
CA LEU A 106 0.97 18.88 4.73
C LEU A 106 1.36 19.10 3.27
N GLY A 107 0.80 18.34 2.34
CA GLY A 107 0.99 18.55 0.91
C GLY A 107 0.53 19.92 0.46
N ARG A 108 -0.64 20.38 0.93
CA ARG A 108 -1.15 21.72 0.64
C ARG A 108 -0.26 22.83 1.18
N SER A 109 0.20 22.72 2.42
CA SER A 109 1.15 23.66 3.02
C SER A 109 2.43 23.80 2.18
N PHE A 110 2.98 22.67 1.70
CA PHE A 110 4.12 22.71 0.78
C PHE A 110 3.80 23.41 -0.55
N VAL A 111 2.56 23.27 -1.07
CA VAL A 111 2.13 23.98 -2.29
C VAL A 111 2.09 25.50 -2.04
N GLU A 112 1.56 25.95 -0.91
CA GLU A 112 1.50 27.35 -0.52
C GLU A 112 2.92 27.95 -0.42
N ASP A 113 3.89 27.18 0.11
CA ASP A 113 5.31 27.53 0.15
C ASP A 113 6.03 27.33 -1.21
N LYS A 114 5.31 26.91 -2.26
CA LYS A 114 5.85 26.61 -3.60
C LYS A 114 6.90 25.50 -3.62
N LEU A 115 6.86 24.63 -2.63
CA LEU A 115 7.72 23.45 -2.49
C LEU A 115 7.04 22.23 -3.13
N PHE A 116 6.90 22.22 -4.45
CA PHE A 116 6.09 21.26 -5.18
C PHE A 116 6.59 19.81 -5.13
N ILE A 117 7.91 19.58 -5.06
CA ILE A 117 8.48 18.24 -4.91
C ILE A 117 8.15 17.64 -3.53
N PRO A 118 8.36 18.33 -2.39
CA PRO A 118 7.83 17.89 -1.10
C PRO A 118 6.32 17.68 -1.08
N ALA A 119 5.54 18.58 -1.71
CA ALA A 119 4.09 18.44 -1.84
C ALA A 119 3.69 17.13 -2.55
N THR A 120 4.30 16.86 -3.72
CA THR A 120 4.06 15.63 -4.47
C THR A 120 4.36 14.39 -3.64
N LYS A 121 5.44 14.41 -2.87
CA LYS A 121 5.81 13.29 -1.98
C LYS A 121 4.76 13.09 -0.88
N ALA A 122 4.35 14.17 -0.20
CA ALA A 122 3.35 14.12 0.87
C ALA A 122 2.00 13.59 0.34
N TYR A 123 1.54 14.10 -0.80
CA TYR A 123 0.32 13.63 -1.44
C TYR A 123 0.42 12.15 -1.86
N SER A 124 1.55 11.72 -2.45
CA SER A 124 1.72 10.34 -2.88
C SER A 124 1.70 9.37 -1.71
N GLU A 125 2.40 9.69 -0.60
CA GLU A 125 2.38 8.89 0.62
C GLU A 125 0.97 8.79 1.23
N ALA A 126 0.24 9.92 1.29
CA ALA A 126 -1.12 9.98 1.78
C ALA A 126 -2.09 9.20 0.88
N LEU A 127 -1.93 9.29 -0.45
CA LEU A 127 -2.74 8.57 -1.43
C LEU A 127 -2.54 7.05 -1.33
N ASP A 128 -1.29 6.60 -1.21
CA ASP A 128 -0.99 5.17 -1.02
C ASP A 128 -1.65 4.63 0.24
N LEU A 129 -1.59 5.39 1.34
CA LEU A 129 -2.25 5.01 2.58
C LEU A 129 -3.77 4.96 2.43
N ALA A 130 -4.37 5.97 1.77
CA ALA A 130 -5.80 6.05 1.53
C ALA A 130 -6.29 4.90 0.63
N LYS A 131 -5.58 4.60 -0.46
CA LYS A 131 -5.88 3.46 -1.35
C LYS A 131 -5.83 2.13 -0.61
N LYS A 132 -4.78 1.92 0.19
CA LYS A 132 -4.58 0.68 0.96
C LYS A 132 -5.71 0.42 1.96
N ASN A 133 -6.28 1.49 2.53
CA ASN A 133 -7.32 1.39 3.56
C ASN A 133 -8.73 1.71 3.03
N HIS A 134 -8.92 1.76 1.70
CA HIS A 134 -10.21 2.03 1.05
C HIS A 134 -10.87 3.36 1.47
N LEU A 135 -10.07 4.36 1.82
CA LEU A 135 -10.51 5.70 2.23
C LEU A 135 -10.78 6.55 0.98
N TYR A 136 -11.82 6.19 0.23
CA TYR A 136 -12.08 6.74 -1.10
C TYR A 136 -12.32 8.25 -1.09
N ASN A 137 -12.95 8.78 -0.04
CA ASN A 137 -13.23 10.22 0.02
C ASN A 137 -11.94 11.05 0.07
N VAL A 138 -11.03 10.76 1.00
CA VAL A 138 -9.75 11.47 1.10
C VAL A 138 -8.85 11.18 -0.11
N ALA A 139 -8.89 9.97 -0.68
CA ALA A 139 -8.17 9.65 -1.92
C ALA A 139 -8.62 10.54 -3.09
N GLY A 140 -9.92 10.81 -3.20
CA GLY A 140 -10.47 11.74 -4.19
C GLY A 140 -9.93 13.15 -4.03
N TYR A 141 -9.94 13.69 -2.80
CA TYR A 141 -9.38 15.02 -2.53
C TYR A 141 -7.87 15.09 -2.82
N ILE A 142 -7.10 14.07 -2.41
CA ILE A 142 -5.65 14.04 -2.71
C ILE A 142 -5.43 14.06 -4.22
N CYS A 143 -6.17 13.25 -5.00
CA CYS A 143 -6.05 13.26 -6.46
C CYS A 143 -6.41 14.63 -7.07
N SER A 144 -7.44 15.33 -6.55
CA SER A 144 -7.79 16.67 -7.00
C SER A 144 -6.65 17.67 -6.75
N TYR A 145 -6.07 17.67 -5.54
CA TYR A 145 -4.93 18.55 -5.25
C TYR A 145 -3.64 18.18 -6.01
N MET A 146 -3.46 16.90 -6.33
CA MET A 146 -2.38 16.49 -7.25
C MET A 146 -2.63 16.99 -8.68
N ALA A 147 -3.89 17.00 -9.15
CA ALA A 147 -4.22 17.57 -10.45
C ALA A 147 -3.90 19.07 -10.51
N ASP A 148 -4.23 19.82 -9.45
CA ASP A 148 -3.89 21.24 -9.34
C ASP A 148 -2.37 21.50 -9.48
N LEU A 149 -1.51 20.60 -8.99
CA LEU A 149 -0.06 20.71 -9.21
C LEU A 149 0.31 20.62 -10.70
N TYR A 150 -0.36 19.75 -11.46
CA TYR A 150 -0.09 19.62 -12.90
C TYR A 150 -0.56 20.85 -13.69
N THR A 151 -1.55 21.58 -13.20
CA THR A 151 -1.95 22.88 -13.76
C THR A 151 -0.78 23.87 -13.75
N TYR A 152 -0.02 23.95 -12.65
CA TYR A 152 1.16 24.83 -12.54
C TYR A 152 2.28 24.48 -13.52
N THR A 153 2.34 23.26 -14.02
CA THR A 153 3.38 22.80 -14.96
C THR A 153 2.91 22.75 -16.41
N GLY A 154 1.64 23.09 -16.67
CA GLY A 154 1.06 23.03 -18.02
C GLY A 154 0.92 21.62 -18.58
N GLN A 155 0.80 20.60 -17.73
CA GLN A 155 0.73 19.19 -18.12
C GLN A 155 -0.72 18.70 -18.14
N GLY A 156 -1.53 19.21 -19.07
CA GLY A 156 -2.97 19.03 -19.12
C GLY A 156 -3.45 17.56 -19.16
N SER A 157 -2.71 16.67 -19.82
CA SER A 157 -3.06 15.24 -19.87
C SER A 157 -2.95 14.56 -18.50
N GLU A 158 -1.91 14.87 -17.72
CA GLU A 158 -1.73 14.34 -16.37
C GLU A 158 -2.70 14.99 -15.38
N GLU A 159 -2.96 16.30 -15.53
CA GLU A 159 -3.99 17.01 -14.79
C GLU A 159 -5.34 16.32 -14.94
N ARG A 160 -5.79 16.10 -16.19
CA ARG A 160 -7.05 15.40 -16.48
C ARG A 160 -7.08 13.99 -15.87
N ARG A 161 -6.03 13.20 -16.05
CA ARG A 161 -5.95 11.86 -15.50
C ARG A 161 -6.15 11.85 -13.98
N LYS A 162 -5.59 12.81 -13.27
CA LYS A 162 -5.77 12.93 -11.83
C LYS A 162 -7.18 13.34 -11.43
N TYR A 163 -7.83 14.26 -12.16
CA TYR A 163 -9.23 14.58 -11.91
C TYR A 163 -10.16 13.40 -12.23
N GLU A 164 -9.86 12.57 -13.24
CA GLU A 164 -10.60 11.36 -13.54
C GLU A 164 -10.45 10.32 -12.41
N GLU A 165 -9.23 10.14 -11.87
CA GLU A 165 -9.00 9.33 -10.67
C GLU A 165 -9.82 9.87 -9.48
N ALA A 166 -9.83 11.18 -9.26
CA ALA A 166 -10.62 11.82 -8.20
C ALA A 166 -12.12 11.56 -8.36
N ALA A 167 -12.67 11.74 -9.57
CA ALA A 167 -14.07 11.46 -9.87
C ALA A 167 -14.45 10.00 -9.59
N ALA A 168 -13.58 9.06 -9.96
CA ALA A 168 -13.78 7.63 -9.68
C ALA A 168 -13.78 7.33 -8.16
N PHE A 169 -12.92 7.99 -7.39
CA PHE A 169 -12.89 7.85 -5.93
C PHE A 169 -14.11 8.50 -5.26
N PHE A 170 -14.52 9.69 -5.69
CA PHE A 170 -15.72 10.34 -5.16
C PHE A 170 -17.00 9.54 -5.45
N THR A 171 -17.07 8.89 -6.61
CA THR A 171 -18.16 7.94 -6.92
C THR A 171 -18.18 6.79 -5.92
N LYS A 172 -17.04 6.16 -5.63
CA LYS A 172 -16.94 5.07 -4.64
C LYS A 172 -17.24 5.55 -3.21
N ALA A 173 -16.98 6.82 -2.91
CA ALA A 173 -17.25 7.42 -1.61
C ALA A 173 -18.71 7.92 -1.48
N ASN A 174 -19.52 7.85 -2.53
CA ASN A 174 -20.85 8.47 -2.62
C ASN A 174 -20.81 9.99 -2.34
N ASN A 175 -19.67 10.65 -2.63
CA ASN A 175 -19.51 12.10 -2.51
C ASN A 175 -19.93 12.79 -3.82
N THR A 176 -21.23 12.93 -4.00
CA THR A 176 -21.84 13.48 -5.22
C THR A 176 -21.42 14.94 -5.48
N ARG A 177 -21.24 15.74 -4.42
CA ARG A 177 -20.79 17.12 -4.52
C ARG A 177 -19.39 17.20 -5.13
N SER A 178 -18.42 16.55 -4.53
CA SER A 178 -17.02 16.56 -5.01
C SER A 178 -16.88 15.87 -6.38
N TYR A 179 -17.74 14.89 -6.70
CA TYR A 179 -17.81 14.31 -8.04
C TYR A 179 -18.23 15.37 -9.09
N ALA A 180 -19.21 16.25 -8.79
CA ALA A 180 -19.60 17.31 -9.70
C ALA A 180 -18.44 18.31 -9.95
N PHE A 181 -17.69 18.67 -8.91
CA PHE A 181 -16.51 19.53 -9.06
C PHE A 181 -15.40 18.84 -9.90
N ALA A 182 -15.18 17.54 -9.71
CA ALA A 182 -14.24 16.80 -10.55
C ALA A 182 -14.68 16.79 -12.03
N LEU A 183 -15.98 16.63 -12.33
CA LEU A 183 -16.48 16.75 -13.70
C LEU A 183 -16.25 18.15 -14.30
N ARG A 184 -16.46 19.22 -13.52
CA ARG A 184 -16.13 20.60 -13.92
C ARG A 184 -14.66 20.71 -14.30
N ASP A 185 -13.76 20.17 -13.48
CA ASP A 185 -12.32 20.28 -13.69
C ASP A 185 -11.84 19.44 -14.88
N ILE A 186 -12.40 18.25 -15.07
CA ILE A 186 -12.17 17.44 -16.30
C ILE A 186 -12.67 18.20 -17.53
N SER A 187 -13.87 18.79 -17.46
CA SER A 187 -14.43 19.60 -18.57
C SER A 187 -13.48 20.73 -18.96
N ARG A 188 -12.93 21.45 -17.99
CA ARG A 188 -11.96 22.53 -18.23
C ARG A 188 -10.74 22.04 -18.99
N THR A 189 -10.20 20.85 -18.71
CA THR A 189 -9.07 20.28 -19.46
C THR A 189 -9.42 19.98 -20.90
N TRP A 190 -10.66 19.56 -21.19
CA TRP A 190 -11.12 19.31 -22.56
C TRP A 190 -11.32 20.59 -23.38
N VAL A 191 -11.66 21.73 -22.73
CA VAL A 191 -11.69 23.03 -23.41
C VAL A 191 -10.31 23.40 -23.95
N PHE A 192 -9.24 23.17 -23.18
CA PHE A 192 -7.87 23.44 -23.63
C PHE A 192 -7.42 22.53 -24.80
N GLU A 193 -8.05 21.37 -24.99
CA GLU A 193 -7.79 20.44 -26.10
C GLU A 193 -8.79 20.60 -27.26
N ASP A 194 -9.54 21.72 -27.29
CA ASP A 194 -10.54 22.04 -28.32
C ASP A 194 -11.67 20.99 -28.48
N SER A 195 -11.88 20.20 -27.44
CA SER A 195 -12.94 19.17 -27.40
C SER A 195 -14.20 19.72 -26.72
N ILE A 196 -14.73 20.81 -27.28
CA ILE A 196 -15.77 21.64 -26.65
C ILE A 196 -17.10 20.88 -26.40
N SER A 197 -17.49 19.99 -27.32
CA SER A 197 -18.73 19.18 -27.14
C SER A 197 -18.65 18.28 -25.90
N LEU A 198 -17.52 17.59 -25.71
CA LEU A 198 -17.29 16.74 -24.54
C LEU A 198 -17.21 17.55 -23.26
N ALA A 199 -16.55 18.71 -23.33
CA ALA A 199 -16.51 19.65 -22.21
C ALA A 199 -17.89 20.11 -21.78
N LEU A 200 -18.76 20.48 -22.74
CA LEU A 200 -20.14 20.90 -22.49
C LEU A 200 -20.95 19.79 -21.80
N ASP A 201 -20.90 18.58 -22.31
CA ASP A 201 -21.65 17.44 -21.75
C ASP A 201 -21.28 17.20 -20.27
N LEU A 202 -19.98 17.23 -19.95
CA LEU A 202 -19.50 17.07 -18.58
C LEU A 202 -19.92 18.22 -17.67
N MET A 203 -19.85 19.45 -18.17
CA MET A 203 -20.21 20.64 -17.41
C MET A 203 -21.73 20.71 -17.14
N LEU A 204 -22.58 20.37 -18.14
CA LEU A 204 -24.04 20.27 -17.95
C LEU A 204 -24.41 19.18 -16.95
N LYS A 205 -23.70 18.05 -16.97
CA LYS A 205 -23.90 17.00 -15.97
C LYS A 205 -23.56 17.51 -14.57
N ALA A 206 -22.46 18.23 -14.42
CA ALA A 206 -22.07 18.86 -13.15
C ALA A 206 -23.10 19.89 -12.69
N ASP A 207 -23.62 20.72 -13.60
CA ASP A 207 -24.65 21.73 -13.31
C ASP A 207 -25.94 21.11 -12.79
N SER A 208 -26.41 20.02 -13.44
CA SER A 208 -27.58 19.27 -12.99
C SER A 208 -27.42 18.77 -11.54
N ILE A 209 -26.24 18.28 -11.18
CA ILE A 209 -25.94 17.76 -9.83
C ILE A 209 -26.01 18.89 -8.80
N VAL A 210 -25.24 19.98 -8.99
CA VAL A 210 -25.16 21.05 -8.00
C VAL A 210 -26.45 21.83 -7.87
N THR A 211 -27.22 21.97 -8.97
CA THR A 211 -28.55 22.57 -8.96
C THR A 211 -29.53 21.70 -8.16
N GLY A 212 -29.53 20.40 -8.36
CA GLY A 212 -30.35 19.45 -7.60
C GLY A 212 -30.02 19.43 -6.11
N MET A 213 -28.79 19.79 -5.73
CA MET A 213 -28.33 19.91 -4.33
C MET A 213 -28.58 21.31 -3.73
N ASN A 214 -28.99 22.31 -4.53
CA ASN A 214 -29.02 23.72 -4.14
C ASN A 214 -27.67 24.25 -3.60
N ASP A 215 -26.55 23.75 -4.17
CA ASP A 215 -25.20 24.17 -3.78
C ASP A 215 -24.83 25.50 -4.46
N SER A 216 -25.03 26.63 -3.78
CA SER A 216 -24.76 27.96 -4.33
C SER A 216 -23.33 28.11 -4.84
N VAL A 217 -22.33 27.60 -4.11
CA VAL A 217 -20.92 27.68 -4.51
C VAL A 217 -20.67 26.85 -5.77
N GLY A 218 -21.24 25.65 -5.82
CA GLY A 218 -21.18 24.78 -6.99
C GLY A 218 -21.85 25.42 -8.21
N ILE A 219 -23.05 25.94 -8.04
CA ILE A 219 -23.82 26.63 -9.10
C ILE A 219 -22.99 27.81 -9.65
N ALA A 220 -22.42 28.67 -8.80
CA ALA A 220 -21.62 29.81 -9.23
C ALA A 220 -20.40 29.38 -10.06
N SER A 221 -19.63 28.44 -9.56
CA SER A 221 -18.42 27.96 -10.22
C SER A 221 -18.69 27.26 -11.55
N ILE A 222 -19.71 26.40 -11.62
CA ILE A 222 -20.07 25.68 -12.84
C ILE A 222 -20.75 26.61 -13.87
N ALA A 223 -21.55 27.55 -13.41
CA ALA A 223 -22.13 28.55 -14.29
C ALA A 223 -21.05 29.38 -14.99
N ASN A 224 -19.99 29.79 -14.28
CA ASN A 224 -18.86 30.45 -14.92
C ASN A 224 -18.21 29.58 -16.00
N GLY A 225 -17.99 28.27 -15.72
CA GLY A 225 -17.48 27.31 -16.70
C GLY A 225 -18.38 27.19 -17.93
N LEU A 226 -19.71 27.08 -17.73
CA LEU A 226 -20.70 27.03 -18.83
C LEU A 226 -20.67 28.28 -19.65
N GLY A 227 -20.59 29.46 -19.01
CA GLY A 227 -20.46 30.74 -19.70
C GLY A 227 -19.26 30.78 -20.65
N ASN A 228 -18.09 30.31 -20.20
CA ASN A 228 -16.89 30.22 -21.03
C ASN A 228 -17.07 29.21 -22.18
N ILE A 229 -17.69 28.07 -21.96
CA ILE A 229 -17.94 27.08 -23.01
C ILE A 229 -18.91 27.63 -24.07
N TYR A 230 -19.97 28.28 -23.67
CA TYR A 230 -20.91 28.90 -24.61
C TYR A 230 -20.29 30.08 -25.37
N GLU A 231 -19.37 30.85 -24.76
CA GLU A 231 -18.57 31.86 -25.47
C GLU A 231 -17.73 31.21 -26.59
N HIS A 232 -17.05 30.08 -26.30
CA HIS A 232 -16.31 29.31 -27.31
C HIS A 232 -17.19 28.77 -28.45
N LEU A 233 -18.48 28.59 -28.20
CA LEU A 233 -19.46 28.17 -29.20
C LEU A 233 -20.13 29.35 -29.92
N ASP A 234 -19.68 30.60 -29.70
CA ASP A 234 -20.29 31.82 -30.22
C ASP A 234 -21.76 32.04 -29.80
N GLN A 235 -22.19 31.35 -28.73
CA GLN A 235 -23.56 31.50 -28.18
C GLN A 235 -23.58 32.56 -27.08
N ILE A 236 -23.62 33.81 -27.49
CA ILE A 236 -23.40 34.98 -26.63
C ILE A 236 -24.45 35.14 -25.55
N ASP A 237 -25.73 34.94 -25.90
CA ASP A 237 -26.83 35.15 -24.96
C ASP A 237 -26.84 34.07 -23.86
N GLU A 238 -26.52 32.83 -24.22
CA GLU A 238 -26.32 31.73 -23.27
C GLU A 238 -25.10 32.02 -22.37
N ALA A 239 -23.98 32.47 -22.95
CA ALA A 239 -22.79 32.82 -22.19
C ALA A 239 -23.09 33.88 -21.14
N LYS A 240 -23.73 35.01 -21.54
CA LYS A 240 -24.17 36.07 -20.63
C LYS A 240 -25.10 35.54 -19.54
N SER A 241 -26.09 34.74 -19.91
CA SER A 241 -27.06 34.18 -18.98
C SER A 241 -26.36 33.37 -17.88
N TYR A 242 -25.40 32.51 -18.25
CA TYR A 242 -24.66 31.71 -17.29
C TYR A 242 -23.70 32.55 -16.45
N PHE A 243 -22.98 33.52 -16.99
CA PHE A 243 -22.13 34.42 -16.20
C PHE A 243 -22.94 35.21 -15.18
N PHE A 244 -24.09 35.77 -15.56
CA PHE A 244 -24.95 36.47 -14.61
C PHE A 244 -25.54 35.53 -13.57
N ARG A 245 -25.93 34.32 -13.95
CA ARG A 245 -26.30 33.29 -12.97
C ARG A 245 -25.17 33.02 -11.98
N GLY A 246 -23.92 32.90 -12.44
CA GLY A 246 -22.75 32.78 -11.59
C GLY A 246 -22.65 33.92 -10.58
N LEU A 247 -22.74 35.17 -11.02
CA LEU A 247 -22.66 36.35 -10.13
C LEU A 247 -23.75 36.40 -9.07
N VAL A 248 -24.95 35.87 -9.35
CA VAL A 248 -26.06 35.82 -8.37
C VAL A 248 -25.75 34.87 -7.23
N TYR A 249 -25.15 33.70 -7.55
CA TYR A 249 -24.87 32.63 -6.56
C TYR A 249 -23.49 32.77 -5.91
N ASP A 250 -22.55 33.52 -6.53
CA ASP A 250 -21.21 33.68 -6.00
C ASP A 250 -21.16 34.66 -4.83
N THR A 251 -20.82 34.14 -3.68
CA THR A 251 -20.63 34.90 -2.44
C THR A 251 -19.16 34.99 -2.01
N ILE A 252 -18.24 34.30 -2.74
CA ILE A 252 -16.84 34.14 -2.31
C ILE A 252 -15.89 34.94 -3.18
N ASP A 253 -15.88 34.71 -4.51
CA ASP A 253 -14.90 35.30 -5.44
C ASP A 253 -15.53 35.59 -6.81
N LYS A 254 -16.01 36.81 -6.99
CA LYS A 254 -16.64 37.27 -8.25
C LYS A 254 -15.63 37.67 -9.31
N ALA A 255 -14.36 37.86 -8.98
CA ALA A 255 -13.34 38.36 -9.89
C ALA A 255 -13.19 37.54 -11.17
N PRO A 256 -13.13 36.17 -11.13
CA PRO A 256 -13.04 35.38 -12.35
C PRO A 256 -14.26 35.55 -13.28
N THR A 257 -15.47 35.67 -12.72
CA THR A 257 -16.70 35.87 -13.52
C THR A 257 -16.76 37.26 -14.12
N TYR A 258 -16.32 38.31 -13.40
CA TYR A 258 -16.19 39.65 -13.97
C TYR A 258 -15.14 39.68 -15.07
N LEU A 259 -14.02 38.99 -14.92
CA LEU A 259 -13.01 38.87 -15.97
C LEU A 259 -13.59 38.18 -17.21
N ALA A 260 -14.34 37.12 -17.06
CA ALA A 260 -14.99 36.41 -18.16
C ALA A 260 -16.00 37.31 -18.89
N LEU A 261 -16.84 38.05 -18.15
CA LEU A 261 -17.74 39.08 -18.76
C LEU A 261 -16.95 40.17 -19.49
N SER A 262 -15.84 40.64 -18.92
CA SER A 262 -14.99 41.61 -19.58
C SER A 262 -14.43 41.07 -20.89
N THR A 263 -13.95 39.82 -20.91
CA THR A 263 -13.47 39.17 -22.12
C THR A 263 -14.57 39.03 -23.16
N LEU A 264 -15.74 38.56 -22.76
CA LEU A 264 -16.90 38.45 -23.64
C LEU A 264 -17.23 39.79 -24.30
N PHE A 265 -17.36 40.89 -23.53
CA PHE A 265 -17.66 42.20 -24.08
C PHE A 265 -16.54 42.77 -24.97
N TYR A 266 -15.28 42.49 -24.64
CA TYR A 266 -14.15 42.84 -25.48
C TYR A 266 -14.21 42.14 -26.85
N ASN A 267 -14.46 40.82 -26.87
CA ASN A 267 -14.54 40.03 -28.10
C ASN A 267 -15.67 40.50 -29.04
N TYR A 268 -16.70 41.13 -28.47
CA TYR A 268 -17.79 41.73 -29.26
C TYR A 268 -17.68 43.28 -29.40
N SER A 269 -16.47 43.84 -29.26
CA SER A 269 -16.12 45.23 -29.46
C SER A 269 -16.95 46.24 -28.61
N GLN A 270 -17.47 45.78 -27.46
CA GLN A 270 -18.19 46.59 -26.48
C GLN A 270 -17.22 47.13 -25.41
N LEU A 271 -16.28 48.01 -25.82
CA LEU A 271 -15.12 48.40 -25.01
C LEU A 271 -15.50 49.04 -23.67
N ASP A 272 -16.60 49.83 -23.60
CA ASP A 272 -17.04 50.45 -22.34
C ASP A 272 -17.52 49.43 -21.33
N SER A 273 -18.27 48.40 -21.77
CA SER A 273 -18.70 47.30 -20.93
C SER A 273 -17.51 46.43 -20.51
N ALA A 274 -16.59 46.17 -21.46
CA ALA A 274 -15.37 45.42 -21.17
C ALA A 274 -14.54 46.12 -20.09
N ARG A 275 -14.31 47.44 -20.21
CA ARG A 275 -13.58 48.23 -19.21
C ARG A 275 -14.27 48.21 -17.85
N TYR A 276 -15.61 48.33 -17.84
CA TYR A 276 -16.38 48.27 -16.60
C TYR A 276 -16.16 46.95 -15.85
N TYR A 277 -16.30 45.82 -16.55
CA TYR A 277 -16.13 44.53 -15.91
C TYR A 277 -14.66 44.20 -15.59
N ALA A 278 -13.69 44.66 -16.37
CA ALA A 278 -12.27 44.56 -16.02
C ALA A 278 -11.95 45.28 -14.70
N LYS A 279 -12.56 46.45 -14.47
CA LYS A 279 -12.43 47.17 -13.19
C LYS A 279 -13.10 46.42 -12.04
N MET A 280 -14.25 45.79 -12.25
CA MET A 280 -14.91 44.96 -11.23
C MET A 280 -14.09 43.72 -10.89
N ALA A 281 -13.34 43.16 -11.85
CA ALA A 281 -12.44 42.03 -11.66
C ALA A 281 -11.17 42.38 -10.84
N ASP A 282 -10.95 43.67 -10.52
CA ASP A 282 -9.86 44.13 -9.63
C ASP A 282 -10.26 44.01 -8.15
N SER A 283 -10.82 42.88 -7.79
CA SER A 283 -11.20 42.51 -6.44
C SER A 283 -10.32 41.36 -5.92
N PRO A 284 -10.21 41.20 -4.60
CA PRO A 284 -9.46 40.06 -4.05
C PRO A 284 -9.94 38.74 -4.65
N THR A 285 -9.00 37.89 -5.04
CA THR A 285 -9.27 36.60 -5.69
C THR A 285 -8.30 35.54 -5.21
N ASN A 286 -8.78 34.29 -5.08
CA ASN A 286 -7.98 33.13 -4.81
C ASN A 286 -7.36 32.52 -6.07
N ASN A 287 -7.77 32.98 -7.27
CA ASN A 287 -7.21 32.50 -8.54
C ASN A 287 -5.92 33.27 -8.89
N PRO A 288 -4.74 32.62 -8.89
CA PRO A 288 -3.45 33.28 -9.11
C PRO A 288 -3.30 33.87 -10.52
N TYR A 289 -4.08 33.40 -11.50
CA TYR A 289 -4.02 33.88 -12.90
C TYR A 289 -4.89 35.10 -13.16
N THR A 290 -6.01 35.26 -12.43
CA THR A 290 -6.97 36.33 -12.64
C THR A 290 -6.33 37.73 -12.66
N PRO A 291 -5.39 38.09 -11.75
CA PRO A 291 -4.77 39.42 -11.80
C PRO A 291 -3.95 39.65 -13.07
N SER A 292 -3.15 38.70 -13.53
CA SER A 292 -2.35 38.84 -14.75
C SER A 292 -3.20 38.91 -16.01
N ASP A 293 -4.26 38.08 -16.06
CA ASP A 293 -5.16 38.04 -17.21
C ASP A 293 -6.03 39.29 -17.32
N ARG A 294 -6.48 39.81 -16.17
CA ARG A 294 -7.14 41.10 -16.08
C ARG A 294 -6.25 42.26 -16.63
N LEU A 295 -5.00 42.31 -16.20
CA LEU A 295 -4.05 43.31 -16.65
C LEU A 295 -3.79 43.22 -18.16
N TYR A 296 -3.67 41.99 -18.68
CA TYR A 296 -3.53 41.78 -20.12
C TYR A 296 -4.77 42.21 -20.90
N LEU A 297 -5.96 41.85 -20.42
CA LEU A 297 -7.22 42.30 -21.03
C LEU A 297 -7.38 43.82 -20.98
N SER A 298 -7.04 44.46 -19.86
CA SER A 298 -7.03 45.91 -19.74
C SER A 298 -6.09 46.58 -20.75
N TYR A 299 -4.88 45.98 -20.94
CA TYR A 299 -3.99 46.41 -22.03
C TYR A 299 -4.67 46.33 -23.40
N LEU A 300 -5.35 45.26 -23.73
CA LEU A 300 -6.02 45.06 -25.02
C LEU A 300 -7.13 46.07 -25.21
N ILE A 301 -7.97 46.31 -24.18
CA ILE A 301 -9.07 47.26 -24.20
C ILE A 301 -8.54 48.68 -24.45
N GLU A 302 -7.53 49.14 -23.72
CA GLU A 302 -6.99 50.49 -23.85
C GLU A 302 -6.23 50.71 -25.18
N LYS A 303 -5.55 49.64 -25.67
CA LYS A 303 -4.93 49.65 -26.99
C LYS A 303 -5.95 49.82 -28.10
N GLU A 304 -7.07 49.10 -28.07
CA GLU A 304 -8.13 49.18 -29.06
C GLU A 304 -8.88 50.52 -28.97
N ALA A 305 -9.02 51.06 -27.76
CA ALA A 305 -9.52 52.42 -27.52
C ALA A 305 -8.55 53.55 -27.93
N ASN A 306 -7.35 53.19 -28.49
CA ASN A 306 -6.28 54.12 -28.85
C ASN A 306 -5.69 54.92 -27.67
N ASN A 307 -5.81 54.41 -26.46
CA ASN A 307 -5.25 55.00 -25.23
C ASN A 307 -3.87 54.41 -24.92
N ILE A 308 -2.89 54.69 -25.75
CA ILE A 308 -1.56 54.04 -25.75
C ILE A 308 -0.80 54.18 -24.42
N PRO A 309 -0.81 55.35 -23.71
CA PRO A 309 -0.08 55.48 -22.44
C PRO A 309 -0.59 54.48 -21.36
N GLU A 310 -1.92 54.41 -21.19
CA GLU A 310 -2.52 53.49 -20.23
C GLU A 310 -2.35 52.03 -20.65
N ALA A 311 -2.50 51.73 -21.92
CA ALA A 311 -2.23 50.40 -22.46
C ALA A 311 -0.80 49.94 -22.10
N PHE A 312 0.20 50.80 -22.26
CA PHE A 312 1.59 50.48 -21.92
C PHE A 312 1.77 50.19 -20.43
N GLN A 313 1.16 50.96 -19.54
CA GLN A 313 1.19 50.74 -18.10
C GLN A 313 0.61 49.38 -17.71
N TYR A 314 -0.53 48.99 -18.28
CA TYR A 314 -1.13 47.66 -18.01
C TYR A 314 -0.25 46.55 -18.54
N LEU A 315 0.42 46.71 -19.68
CA LEU A 315 1.34 45.73 -20.24
C LEU A 315 2.56 45.49 -19.33
N GLU A 316 3.16 46.56 -18.79
CA GLU A 316 4.29 46.45 -17.84
C GLU A 316 3.87 45.72 -16.56
N GLN A 317 2.71 46.05 -16.00
CA GLN A 317 2.18 45.37 -14.81
C GLN A 317 1.88 43.90 -15.10
N CYS A 318 1.30 43.59 -16.26
CA CYS A 318 1.03 42.23 -16.69
C CYS A 318 2.34 41.41 -16.83
N TYR A 319 3.38 42.00 -17.43
CA TYR A 319 4.67 41.35 -17.57
C TYR A 319 5.31 41.02 -16.21
N ALA A 320 5.25 41.94 -15.27
CA ALA A 320 5.74 41.72 -13.91
C ALA A 320 4.97 40.59 -13.21
N ALA A 321 3.64 40.58 -13.29
CA ALA A 321 2.80 39.53 -12.71
C ALA A 321 3.07 38.14 -13.35
N LYS A 322 3.23 38.07 -14.68
CA LYS A 322 3.53 36.84 -15.38
C LYS A 322 4.92 36.28 -15.08
N ASN A 323 5.93 37.11 -14.87
CA ASN A 323 7.26 36.66 -14.49
C ASN A 323 7.25 35.95 -13.14
N ILE A 324 6.47 36.45 -12.17
CA ILE A 324 6.31 35.78 -10.87
C ILE A 324 5.72 34.36 -11.04
N LEU A 325 4.69 34.24 -11.88
CA LEU A 325 4.08 32.92 -12.16
C LEU A 325 5.04 31.98 -12.89
N TYR A 326 5.79 32.50 -13.87
CA TYR A 326 6.74 31.72 -14.68
C TYR A 326 7.91 31.19 -13.84
N ASP A 327 8.46 31.99 -12.94
CA ASP A 327 9.53 31.54 -12.04
C ASP A 327 9.05 30.43 -11.08
N GLN A 328 7.78 30.45 -10.72
CA GLN A 328 7.15 29.39 -9.96
C GLN A 328 7.05 28.09 -10.75
N GLN A 329 6.69 28.15 -12.03
CA GLN A 329 6.57 26.97 -12.91
C GLN A 329 7.90 26.27 -13.19
N LYS A 330 9.00 27.03 -13.30
CA LYS A 330 10.34 26.48 -13.60
C LYS A 330 10.90 25.53 -12.51
N GLN A 331 10.42 25.64 -11.30
CA GLN A 331 10.96 24.86 -10.17
C GLN A 331 10.38 23.45 -10.05
N VAL A 332 9.49 23.03 -10.96
CA VAL A 332 8.64 21.86 -10.72
C VAL A 332 8.89 20.75 -11.71
N ASP A 333 9.44 19.66 -11.21
CA ASP A 333 9.42 18.36 -11.87
C ASP A 333 8.48 17.39 -11.13
N ILE A 334 7.17 17.69 -11.19
CA ILE A 334 6.12 16.93 -10.48
C ILE A 334 6.04 15.49 -11.00
N ILE A 335 6.09 15.31 -12.33
CA ILE A 335 6.02 13.99 -12.95
C ILE A 335 7.18 13.11 -12.49
N ASP A 336 8.39 13.66 -12.46
CA ASP A 336 9.56 12.91 -12.02
C ASP A 336 9.50 12.57 -10.52
N ALA A 337 8.97 13.47 -9.68
CA ALA A 337 8.78 13.19 -8.27
C ALA A 337 7.73 12.08 -8.04
N GLU A 338 6.62 12.10 -8.78
CA GLU A 338 5.60 11.04 -8.73
C GLU A 338 6.14 9.71 -9.27
N LYS A 339 6.83 9.73 -10.42
CA LYS A 339 7.45 8.52 -11.00
C LYS A 339 8.48 7.89 -10.05
N ARG A 340 9.34 8.70 -9.41
CA ARG A 340 10.30 8.21 -8.41
C ARG A 340 9.60 7.60 -7.21
N HIS A 341 8.54 8.24 -6.70
CA HIS A 341 7.75 7.69 -5.59
C HIS A 341 7.15 6.32 -5.97
N ASN A 342 6.48 6.24 -7.12
CA ASN A 342 5.87 5.01 -7.61
C ASN A 342 6.92 3.89 -7.80
N SER A 343 8.08 4.21 -8.40
CA SER A 343 9.18 3.25 -8.58
C SER A 343 9.72 2.73 -7.25
N LEU A 344 9.92 3.60 -6.27
CA LEU A 344 10.37 3.22 -4.92
C LEU A 344 9.35 2.34 -4.20
N THR A 345 8.06 2.61 -4.40
CA THR A 345 6.98 1.81 -3.82
C THR A 345 6.97 0.40 -4.40
N VAL A 346 7.10 0.26 -5.73
CA VAL A 346 7.21 -1.04 -6.42
C VAL A 346 8.46 -1.80 -5.95
N ILE A 347 9.61 -1.13 -5.85
CA ILE A 347 10.85 -1.74 -5.34
C ILE A 347 10.66 -2.26 -3.92
N ARG A 348 10.06 -1.48 -3.01
CA ARG A 348 9.79 -1.90 -1.62
C ARG A 348 8.84 -3.08 -1.54
N GLN A 349 7.79 -3.11 -2.38
CA GLN A 349 6.87 -4.25 -2.45
C GLN A 349 7.58 -5.52 -2.93
N ASN A 350 8.41 -5.42 -3.98
CA ASN A 350 9.21 -6.52 -4.48
C ASN A 350 10.21 -7.03 -3.44
N GLN A 351 10.90 -6.14 -2.72
CA GLN A 351 11.82 -6.54 -1.64
C GLN A 351 11.11 -7.31 -0.53
N LYS A 352 9.91 -6.89 -0.12
CA LYS A 352 9.09 -7.65 0.85
C LYS A 352 8.70 -9.01 0.31
N LEU A 353 8.29 -9.10 -0.95
CA LEU A 353 7.95 -10.37 -1.61
C LEU A 353 9.16 -11.32 -1.64
N TYR A 354 10.32 -10.83 -2.07
CA TYR A 354 11.56 -11.62 -2.08
C TYR A 354 11.96 -12.08 -0.68
N SER A 355 11.83 -11.26 0.35
CA SER A 355 12.14 -11.68 1.73
C SER A 355 11.24 -12.83 2.20
N VAL A 356 9.96 -12.82 1.85
CA VAL A 356 9.03 -13.93 2.14
C VAL A 356 9.42 -15.20 1.35
N ILE A 357 9.77 -15.07 0.08
CA ILE A 357 10.22 -16.20 -0.76
C ILE A 357 11.48 -16.82 -0.19
N TYR A 358 12.48 -16.03 0.22
CA TYR A 358 13.71 -16.54 0.85
C TYR A 358 13.43 -17.24 2.18
N LEU A 359 12.51 -16.73 2.99
CA LEU A 359 12.11 -17.36 4.26
C LEU A 359 11.45 -18.73 4.02
N LEU A 360 10.53 -18.81 3.06
CA LEU A 360 9.86 -20.06 2.68
C LEU A 360 10.83 -21.08 2.07
N SER A 361 11.75 -20.66 1.20
CA SER A 361 12.76 -21.52 0.61
C SER A 361 13.73 -22.05 1.67
N GLY A 362 14.13 -21.21 2.63
CA GLY A 362 14.93 -21.63 3.79
C GLY A 362 14.22 -22.67 4.66
N LEU A 363 12.91 -22.51 4.88
CA LEU A 363 12.10 -23.49 5.62
C LEU A 363 12.03 -24.85 4.91
N ILE A 364 11.83 -24.84 3.58
CA ILE A 364 11.79 -26.08 2.76
C ILE A 364 13.14 -26.80 2.82
N LEU A 365 14.25 -26.05 2.69
CA LEU A 365 15.59 -26.61 2.81
C LEU A 365 15.84 -27.20 4.20
N PHE A 366 15.40 -26.55 5.26
CA PHE A 366 15.51 -27.04 6.62
C PHE A 366 14.73 -28.34 6.82
N VAL A 367 13.48 -28.40 6.38
CA VAL A 367 12.64 -29.62 6.47
C VAL A 367 13.26 -30.77 5.68
N SER A 368 13.79 -30.52 4.49
CA SER A 368 14.47 -31.53 3.67
C SER A 368 15.73 -32.04 4.35
N LEU A 369 16.53 -31.16 4.96
CA LEU A 369 17.73 -31.54 5.71
C LEU A 369 17.38 -32.42 6.92
N VAL A 370 16.36 -32.03 7.69
CA VAL A 370 15.89 -32.84 8.85
C VAL A 370 15.39 -34.20 8.39
N SER A 371 14.70 -34.29 7.27
CA SER A 371 14.22 -35.54 6.69
C SER A 371 15.39 -36.47 6.29
N VAL A 372 16.42 -35.92 5.66
CA VAL A 372 17.63 -36.64 5.30
C VAL A 372 18.37 -37.14 6.55
N LEU A 373 18.55 -36.28 7.56
CA LEU A 373 19.19 -36.66 8.82
C LEU A 373 18.41 -37.75 9.54
N PHE A 374 17.09 -37.70 9.55
CA PHE A 374 16.23 -38.72 10.11
C PHE A 374 16.38 -40.07 9.37
N TYR A 375 16.43 -40.01 8.03
CA TYR A 375 16.67 -41.18 7.20
C TYR A 375 18.04 -41.80 7.51
N LEU A 376 19.10 -41.01 7.55
CA LEU A 376 20.47 -41.50 7.88
C LEU A 376 20.56 -42.07 9.31
N TYR A 377 19.86 -41.42 10.27
CA TYR A 377 19.78 -41.95 11.64
C TYR A 377 19.09 -43.34 11.67
N LYS A 378 17.97 -43.49 10.98
CA LYS A 378 17.22 -44.75 10.89
C LYS A 378 18.08 -45.84 10.22
N ASP A 379 18.78 -45.48 9.14
CA ASP A 379 19.65 -46.42 8.43
C ASP A 379 20.87 -46.84 9.27
N ARG A 380 21.52 -45.91 9.97
CA ARG A 380 22.60 -46.20 10.90
C ARG A 380 22.16 -47.15 12.05
N LYS A 381 20.98 -46.92 12.58
CA LYS A 381 20.38 -47.83 13.61
C LYS A 381 20.13 -49.21 13.07
N ARG A 382 19.70 -49.31 11.81
CA ARG A 382 19.49 -50.57 11.09
C ARG A 382 20.81 -51.31 10.86
N LEU A 383 21.84 -50.60 10.37
CA LEU A 383 23.17 -51.17 10.14
C LEU A 383 23.80 -51.69 11.41
N ASN A 384 23.68 -50.97 12.52
CA ASN A 384 24.17 -51.41 13.82
C ASN A 384 23.47 -52.74 14.30
N LYS A 385 22.18 -52.89 14.00
CA LYS A 385 21.47 -54.15 14.31
C LYS A 385 22.00 -55.33 13.49
N ILE A 386 22.19 -55.09 12.17
CA ILE A 386 22.74 -56.11 11.26
C ILE A 386 24.14 -56.52 11.70
N ASN A 387 25.01 -55.57 12.04
CA ASN A 387 26.37 -55.82 12.48
C ASN A 387 26.39 -56.65 13.79
N LYS A 388 25.49 -56.32 14.74
CA LYS A 388 25.36 -57.09 15.98
C LYS A 388 24.91 -58.51 15.75
N GLN A 389 23.96 -58.72 14.83
CA GLN A 389 23.51 -60.11 14.46
C GLN A 389 24.60 -60.90 13.73
N GLN A 390 25.37 -60.21 12.85
CA GLN A 390 26.51 -60.84 12.18
C GLN A 390 27.55 -61.33 13.18
N LEU A 391 27.92 -60.52 14.17
CA LEU A 391 28.86 -60.89 15.22
C LEU A 391 28.37 -62.14 16.00
N GLN A 392 27.08 -62.15 16.37
CA GLN A 392 26.49 -63.31 17.03
C GLN A 392 26.49 -64.59 16.17
N LEU A 393 26.28 -64.44 14.87
CA LEU A 393 26.33 -65.53 13.90
C LEU A 393 27.75 -66.09 13.81
N ASP A 394 28.76 -65.22 13.67
CA ASP A 394 30.17 -65.63 13.59
C ASP A 394 30.63 -66.33 14.84
N GLU A 395 30.22 -65.92 16.05
CA GLU A 395 30.48 -66.59 17.33
C GLU A 395 29.88 -67.97 17.36
N LYS A 396 28.63 -68.14 16.86
CA LYS A 396 27.96 -69.43 16.85
C LYS A 396 28.55 -70.42 15.82
N GLU A 397 28.96 -69.89 14.65
CA GLU A 397 29.64 -70.65 13.62
C GLU A 397 31.05 -71.18 14.11
N GLN A 398 31.79 -70.29 14.82
CA GLN A 398 33.05 -70.76 15.48
C GLN A 398 32.81 -71.80 16.52
N LEU A 399 31.74 -71.71 17.35
CA LEU A 399 31.38 -72.73 18.32
C LEU A 399 31.05 -74.05 17.64
N LEU A 400 30.27 -73.98 16.54
CA LEU A 400 29.93 -75.20 15.76
C LEU A 400 31.19 -75.89 15.25
N THR A 401 32.12 -75.16 14.66
CA THR A 401 33.41 -75.71 14.17
C THR A 401 34.24 -76.35 15.30
N LYS A 402 34.27 -75.70 16.48
CA LYS A 402 34.94 -76.29 17.65
C LYS A 402 34.28 -77.60 18.11
N LEU A 403 32.95 -77.65 18.08
CA LEU A 403 32.23 -78.93 18.46
C LEU A 403 32.41 -80.01 17.42
N GLU A 404 32.44 -79.68 16.11
CA GLU A 404 32.72 -80.61 15.03
C GLU A 404 34.14 -81.24 15.15
N ASN A 405 35.13 -80.40 15.43
CA ASN A 405 36.49 -80.82 15.62
C ASN A 405 36.63 -81.73 16.87
N LYS A 406 35.92 -81.41 17.97
CA LYS A 406 35.89 -82.31 19.18
C LYS A 406 35.26 -83.65 18.91
N ILE A 407 34.19 -83.72 18.07
CA ILE A 407 33.57 -84.97 17.66
C ILE A 407 34.58 -85.80 16.85
N LYS A 408 35.24 -85.16 15.86
CA LYS A 408 36.26 -85.86 15.03
C LYS A 408 37.38 -86.44 15.88
N GLN A 409 37.87 -85.67 16.88
CA GLN A 409 38.92 -86.18 17.80
C GLN A 409 38.45 -87.32 18.66
N LYS A 410 37.22 -87.28 19.23
CA LYS A 410 36.70 -88.30 20.10
C LYS A 410 36.26 -89.59 19.37
N VAL A 411 35.87 -89.48 18.09
CA VAL A 411 35.55 -90.63 17.24
C VAL A 411 36.82 -91.32 16.76
N ALA A 412 37.96 -90.66 16.68
CA ALA A 412 39.25 -91.25 16.31
C ALA A 412 39.93 -92.04 17.47
N THR A 413 39.52 -91.82 18.72
CA THR A 413 40.00 -92.53 19.90
C THR A 413 38.97 -93.60 20.31
N ASP A 414 39.13 -94.82 19.79
CA ASP A 414 38.21 -96.00 19.93
C ASP A 414 38.24 -96.56 21.33
N THR A 415 37.45 -96.04 22.28
CA THR A 415 37.21 -96.67 23.64
C THR A 415 35.74 -96.47 24.01
N SER A 416 35.18 -97.59 24.55
CA SER A 416 33.74 -97.79 24.85
C SER A 416 33.10 -96.76 25.81
N THR A 417 33.90 -95.94 26.46
CA THR A 417 33.48 -94.87 27.41
C THR A 417 33.09 -93.55 26.73
N ASN A 418 33.28 -93.44 25.44
CA ASN A 418 33.08 -92.15 24.72
C ASN A 418 31.69 -91.97 24.11
N LYS A 419 30.78 -92.98 24.13
CA LYS A 419 29.48 -92.87 23.44
C LYS A 419 28.55 -91.81 24.05
N GLU A 420 28.51 -91.68 25.35
CA GLU A 420 27.59 -90.73 26.01
C GLU A 420 28.02 -89.28 25.85
N GLU A 421 29.34 -89.03 25.93
CA GLU A 421 29.89 -87.70 25.67
C GLU A 421 29.74 -87.25 24.21
N VAL A 422 29.90 -88.17 23.27
CA VAL A 422 29.67 -87.88 21.82
C VAL A 422 28.20 -87.56 21.59
N ILE A 423 27.26 -88.20 22.27
CA ILE A 423 25.83 -87.89 22.20
C ILE A 423 25.55 -86.51 22.75
N GLN A 424 26.17 -86.13 23.88
CA GLN A 424 26.04 -84.81 24.47
C GLN A 424 26.62 -83.73 23.55
N ILE A 425 27.76 -83.94 22.93
CA ILE A 425 28.36 -82.98 21.99
C ILE A 425 27.49 -82.86 20.72
N ARG A 426 26.92 -83.98 20.20
CA ARG A 426 25.95 -83.90 19.06
C ARG A 426 24.68 -83.13 19.40
N LYS A 427 24.13 -83.28 20.63
CA LYS A 427 22.99 -82.44 21.07
C LYS A 427 23.33 -80.97 21.06
N LYS A 428 24.52 -80.61 21.64
CA LYS A 428 24.98 -79.18 21.61
C LYS A 428 25.21 -78.69 20.19
N MET A 429 25.71 -79.47 19.30
CA MET A 429 25.92 -79.19 17.90
C MET A 429 24.58 -78.89 17.15
N LEU A 430 23.58 -79.80 17.40
CA LEU A 430 22.25 -79.66 16.86
C LEU A 430 21.56 -78.37 17.35
N GLN A 431 21.74 -78.00 18.63
CA GLN A 431 21.24 -76.78 19.22
C GLN A 431 21.93 -75.58 18.59
N ALA A 432 23.25 -75.58 18.42
CA ALA A 432 24.00 -74.51 17.76
C ALA A 432 23.57 -74.33 16.30
N LYS A 433 23.37 -75.43 15.55
CA LYS A 433 22.84 -75.38 14.17
C LYS A 433 21.45 -74.73 14.11
N ARG A 434 20.56 -75.03 15.06
CA ARG A 434 19.23 -74.46 15.16
C ARG A 434 19.29 -72.92 15.46
N GLU A 435 20.19 -72.53 16.38
CA GLU A 435 20.38 -71.13 16.73
C GLU A 435 20.95 -70.30 15.56
N ILE A 436 21.92 -70.87 14.79
CA ILE A 436 22.44 -70.26 13.55
C ILE A 436 21.35 -70.07 12.52
N LEU A 437 20.48 -71.04 12.35
CA LEU A 437 19.36 -70.95 11.41
C LEU A 437 18.40 -69.84 11.78
N ILE A 438 18.06 -69.71 13.08
CA ILE A 438 17.22 -68.66 13.59
C ILE A 438 17.86 -67.25 13.32
N LEU A 439 19.15 -67.13 13.63
CA LEU A 439 19.90 -65.88 13.40
C LEU A 439 19.98 -65.52 11.91
N LYS A 440 20.16 -66.50 11.02
CA LYS A 440 20.13 -66.29 9.56
C LYS A 440 18.75 -65.80 9.08
N CYS A 441 17.67 -66.40 9.58
CA CYS A 441 16.32 -66.01 9.27
C CYS A 441 15.99 -64.56 9.80
N GLU A 442 16.42 -64.27 11.04
CA GLU A 442 16.25 -62.90 11.59
C GLU A 442 17.04 -61.86 10.81
N LYS A 443 18.26 -62.15 10.35
CA LYS A 443 19.09 -61.31 9.52
C LYS A 443 18.40 -61.00 8.16
N LEU A 444 17.74 -61.99 7.58
CA LEU A 444 16.98 -61.84 6.34
C LEU A 444 15.88 -60.77 6.48
N GLN A 445 15.20 -60.67 7.63
CA GLN A 445 14.16 -59.69 7.90
C GLN A 445 14.67 -58.22 7.83
N TYR A 446 15.98 -58.00 8.00
CA TYR A 446 16.62 -56.68 7.91
C TYR A 446 17.28 -56.44 6.55
N SER A 447 17.22 -57.39 5.62
CA SER A 447 17.74 -57.19 4.25
C SER A 447 16.96 -56.07 3.53
N SER A 448 17.62 -55.35 2.62
CA SER A 448 17.00 -54.27 1.85
C SER A 448 15.80 -54.80 1.05
N LEU A 449 15.94 -55.95 0.43
CA LEU A 449 14.88 -56.54 -0.38
C LEU A 449 13.65 -56.92 0.46
N PHE A 450 13.82 -57.50 1.64
CA PHE A 450 12.69 -57.88 2.50
C PHE A 450 11.92 -56.64 3.01
N GLN A 451 12.63 -55.56 3.33
CA GLN A 451 12.01 -54.31 3.73
C GLN A 451 11.30 -53.59 2.57
N GLU A 452 11.88 -53.62 1.39
CA GLU A 452 11.27 -53.10 0.16
C GLU A 452 9.98 -53.85 -0.19
N LEU A 453 9.97 -55.14 -0.04
CA LEU A 453 8.77 -55.97 -0.22
C LEU A 453 7.70 -55.72 0.86
N LYS A 454 8.11 -55.47 2.11
CA LYS A 454 7.20 -55.17 3.21
C LYS A 454 6.60 -53.75 3.12
N GLU A 455 7.34 -52.77 2.61
CA GLU A 455 6.92 -51.38 2.47
C GLU A 455 6.16 -51.11 1.15
N ARG A 456 6.09 -52.06 0.22
CA ARG A 456 5.21 -51.97 -0.93
C ARG A 456 3.76 -51.78 -0.43
N PRO A 457 3.06 -50.71 -0.74
CA PRO A 457 1.71 -50.48 -0.27
C PRO A 457 0.82 -51.64 -0.74
N ASP A 458 0.08 -52.20 0.19
CA ASP A 458 -0.90 -53.26 -0.03
C ASP A 458 -2.05 -52.69 -0.87
N ASN A 459 -1.82 -52.54 -2.19
CA ASN A 459 -2.77 -52.09 -3.17
C ASN A 459 -3.81 -53.21 -3.45
N LYS A 460 -4.58 -53.59 -2.42
CA LYS A 460 -5.73 -54.49 -2.54
C LYS A 460 -6.84 -53.99 -3.45
N LYS A 461 -6.65 -52.83 -4.10
CA LYS A 461 -7.69 -52.24 -4.99
C LYS A 461 -7.28 -51.95 -6.43
N LYS A 462 -6.04 -52.17 -6.85
CA LYS A 462 -5.69 -52.05 -8.27
C LYS A 462 -4.57 -53.04 -8.63
N TYR A 463 -4.97 -54.09 -9.28
CA TYR A 463 -4.13 -55.02 -10.06
C TYR A 463 -2.92 -55.59 -9.31
N GLY A 464 -3.02 -56.88 -8.93
CA GLY A 464 -1.92 -57.67 -8.39
C GLY A 464 -0.70 -57.59 -9.32
N GLN A 465 0.21 -56.67 -9.06
CA GLN A 465 1.55 -56.78 -9.59
C GLN A 465 2.20 -57.92 -8.81
N LYS A 466 2.21 -59.08 -9.45
CA LYS A 466 3.07 -60.19 -9.03
C LYS A 466 4.49 -59.65 -8.92
N LEU A 467 5.24 -60.08 -7.90
CA LEU A 467 6.69 -59.84 -7.83
C LEU A 467 7.29 -60.19 -9.19
N SER A 468 8.20 -59.34 -9.69
CA SER A 468 8.87 -59.62 -10.93
C SER A 468 9.63 -60.93 -10.80
N GLU A 469 9.81 -61.67 -11.90
CA GLU A 469 10.58 -62.91 -11.89
C GLU A 469 11.98 -62.71 -11.29
N GLN A 470 12.58 -61.54 -11.51
CA GLN A 470 13.85 -61.11 -10.91
C GLN A 470 13.75 -60.91 -9.39
N ASP A 471 12.66 -60.31 -8.86
CA ASP A 471 12.44 -60.16 -7.42
C ASP A 471 12.27 -61.52 -6.74
N TRP A 472 11.59 -62.48 -7.42
CA TRP A 472 11.43 -63.85 -6.93
C TRP A 472 12.74 -64.63 -6.93
N GLU A 473 13.52 -64.54 -7.97
CA GLU A 473 14.85 -65.18 -8.06
C GLU A 473 15.79 -64.67 -6.94
N LEU A 474 15.83 -63.35 -6.72
CA LEU A 474 16.65 -62.72 -5.70
C LEU A 474 16.19 -63.09 -4.28
N LEU A 475 14.87 -63.18 -4.03
CA LEU A 475 14.30 -63.62 -2.76
C LEU A 475 14.60 -65.06 -2.50
N LYS A 476 14.49 -65.94 -3.50
CA LYS A 476 14.80 -67.32 -3.46
C LYS A 476 16.29 -67.61 -3.13
N GLU A 477 17.19 -66.84 -3.82
CA GLU A 477 18.63 -66.90 -3.57
C GLU A 477 19.00 -66.51 -2.13
N GLN A 478 18.34 -65.47 -1.59
CA GLN A 478 18.52 -65.06 -0.19
C GLN A 478 17.95 -66.06 0.82
N ILE A 479 16.81 -66.68 0.52
CA ILE A 479 16.23 -67.73 1.36
C ILE A 479 17.12 -68.98 1.31
N ASP A 480 17.59 -69.43 0.16
CA ASP A 480 18.45 -70.59 0.00
C ASP A 480 19.82 -70.37 0.65
N SER A 481 20.36 -69.12 0.61
CA SER A 481 21.59 -68.78 1.31
C SER A 481 21.43 -68.76 2.85
N ALA A 482 20.25 -68.38 3.35
CA ALA A 482 19.94 -68.35 4.78
C ALA A 482 19.55 -69.69 5.33
N CYS A 483 18.93 -70.58 4.51
CA CYS A 483 18.37 -71.87 4.89
C CYS A 483 18.75 -72.97 3.87
N PRO A 484 20.00 -73.37 3.74
CA PRO A 484 20.51 -74.25 2.67
C PRO A 484 19.94 -75.67 2.59
N ASN A 485 18.91 -76.05 3.35
CA ASN A 485 18.24 -77.35 3.30
C ASN A 485 16.72 -77.26 3.51
N SER A 486 16.12 -76.13 3.32
CA SER A 486 14.66 -76.01 3.32
C SER A 486 14.14 -76.36 1.93
N GLN A 487 13.86 -77.62 1.64
CA GLN A 487 12.93 -77.98 0.58
C GLN A 487 11.51 -77.49 0.98
N LEU A 488 11.30 -76.22 0.99
CA LEU A 488 9.98 -75.63 0.89
C LEU A 488 9.64 -75.50 -0.60
N GLY A 489 8.96 -76.52 -1.12
CA GLY A 489 8.33 -76.47 -2.40
C GLY A 489 7.44 -75.23 -2.42
N VAL A 490 7.87 -74.18 -3.10
CA VAL A 490 7.02 -73.02 -3.51
C VAL A 490 6.19 -73.52 -4.69
N GLN A 491 5.21 -74.35 -4.41
CA GLN A 491 4.01 -74.57 -5.19
C GLN A 491 2.87 -74.27 -4.22
N ASP A 492 2.13 -73.22 -4.38
CA ASP A 492 0.98 -72.77 -3.59
C ASP A 492 1.27 -71.68 -2.49
N VAL A 493 1.57 -70.46 -2.91
CA VAL A 493 1.10 -69.27 -2.22
C VAL A 493 0.71 -68.22 -3.27
#